data_ef53e65f5680ae2111130774d223699d
#
_entry.id   ef53e65f5680ae2111130774d223699d
#
_cell.length_a   1.000
_cell.length_b   1.000
_cell.length_c   1.000
_cell.angle_alpha   90.00
_cell.angle_beta   90.00
_cell.angle_gamma   90.00
#
_symmetry.space_group_name_H-M   'P 1'
#
loop_
_entity.id
_entity.type
_entity.pdbx_description
1 polymer ?
#
loop_
_entity_poly.entity_id
_entity_poly.type
_entity_poly.pdbx_seq_one_letter_code
_entity_poly.pdbx_strand_id
1 'polypeptide(L)'
;LPPNVNEVIKVISKKNKEKLQVHGAVAANWLGLTTQMPMKKTYYTTGITRELEIAGTKVKFIHSSNEKLFLFHGTEVGLAIAAMHYLGKELVNEQVIQKIKSRLNEQQFEQLKNSPLPSWMKRAVISENNYA
;
A
#
# COMPACT_ATOMS: atom_id res chain seq x y z
N LEU A 1 -18.23 10.48 -21.90
CA LEU A 1 -17.86 9.39 -21.00
C LEU A 1 -17.66 9.91 -19.58
N PRO A 2 -18.20 9.23 -18.57
CA PRO A 2 -17.96 9.65 -17.21
C PRO A 2 -16.47 9.51 -16.88
N PRO A 3 -15.92 10.44 -16.07
CA PRO A 3 -14.52 10.35 -15.69
C PRO A 3 -14.24 9.10 -14.88
N ASN A 4 -13.09 8.48 -15.11
CA ASN A 4 -12.63 7.34 -14.32
C ASN A 4 -12.32 7.82 -12.90
N VAL A 5 -12.85 7.13 -11.89
CA VAL A 5 -12.66 7.49 -10.48
C VAL A 5 -11.17 7.61 -10.15
N ASN A 6 -10.35 6.67 -10.62
CA ASN A 6 -8.91 6.68 -10.35
C ASN A 6 -8.21 7.91 -10.94
N GLU A 7 -8.64 8.35 -12.13
CA GLU A 7 -8.08 9.56 -12.74
C GLU A 7 -8.46 10.80 -11.96
N VAL A 8 -9.70 10.88 -11.50
CA VAL A 8 -10.15 12.02 -10.68
C VAL A 8 -9.37 12.08 -9.36
N ILE A 9 -9.16 10.93 -8.73
CA ILE A 9 -8.37 10.83 -7.49
C ILE A 9 -6.95 11.35 -7.72
N LYS A 10 -6.31 10.98 -8.83
CA LYS A 10 -4.97 11.47 -9.17
C LYS A 10 -4.95 13.00 -9.33
N VAL A 11 -5.94 13.54 -10.00
CA VAL A 11 -6.05 15.00 -10.20
C VAL A 11 -6.21 15.72 -8.86
N ILE A 12 -7.09 15.23 -8.00
CA ILE A 12 -7.33 15.81 -6.68
C ILE A 12 -6.05 15.80 -5.83
N SER A 13 -5.36 14.65 -5.80
CA SER A 13 -4.14 14.51 -4.99
C SER A 13 -3.03 15.44 -5.49
N LYS A 14 -2.89 15.56 -6.80
CA LYS A 14 -1.90 16.44 -7.40
C LYS A 14 -2.21 17.92 -7.10
N LYS A 15 -3.47 18.31 -7.23
CA LYS A 15 -3.91 19.67 -6.95
C LYS A 15 -3.66 20.04 -5.48
N ASN A 16 -3.93 19.14 -4.56
CA ASN A 16 -3.77 19.35 -3.13
C ASN A 16 -2.36 19.04 -2.62
N LYS A 17 -1.46 18.63 -3.51
CA LYS A 17 -0.07 18.27 -3.17
C LYS A 17 -0.01 17.23 -2.07
N GLU A 18 -0.92 16.26 -2.10
CA GLU A 18 -0.94 15.16 -1.13
C GLU A 18 -0.42 13.88 -1.75
N LYS A 19 0.21 13.05 -0.93
CA LYS A 19 0.59 11.70 -1.31
C LYS A 19 -0.55 10.78 -0.89
N LEU A 20 -0.84 9.79 -1.74
CA LEU A 20 -1.85 8.78 -1.47
C LEU A 20 -1.20 7.41 -1.46
N GLN A 21 -1.65 6.55 -0.55
CA GLN A 21 -1.25 5.15 -0.54
C GLN A 21 -2.51 4.30 -0.42
N VAL A 22 -2.53 3.19 -1.15
CA VAL A 22 -3.65 2.24 -1.10
C VAL A 22 -3.82 1.73 0.33
N HIS A 23 -5.06 1.60 0.78
CA HIS A 23 -5.34 1.05 2.10
C HIS A 23 -4.82 -0.38 2.21
N GLY A 24 -4.28 -0.73 3.36
CA GLY A 24 -3.64 -2.02 3.56
C GLY A 24 -4.54 -3.21 3.35
N ALA A 25 -5.86 -3.09 3.58
CA ALA A 25 -6.79 -4.18 3.32
C ALA A 25 -6.85 -4.52 1.82
N VAL A 26 -6.80 -3.50 0.95
CA VAL A 26 -6.73 -3.70 -0.50
C VAL A 26 -5.41 -4.36 -0.88
N ALA A 27 -4.33 -3.90 -0.28
CA ALA A 27 -3.00 -4.47 -0.53
C ALA A 27 -2.92 -5.93 -0.08
N ALA A 28 -3.51 -6.27 1.08
CA ALA A 28 -3.57 -7.65 1.56
C ALA A 28 -4.38 -8.54 0.62
N ASN A 29 -5.47 -8.02 0.06
CA ASN A 29 -6.25 -8.74 -0.95
C ASN A 29 -5.40 -9.00 -2.21
N TRP A 30 -4.64 -8.00 -2.65
CA TRP A 30 -3.73 -8.13 -3.79
C TRP A 30 -2.71 -9.26 -3.57
N LEU A 31 -2.25 -9.45 -2.33
CA LEU A 31 -1.34 -10.54 -1.98
C LEU A 31 -2.04 -11.89 -1.83
N GLY A 32 -3.37 -11.93 -1.93
CA GLY A 32 -4.12 -13.16 -1.75
C GLY A 32 -4.26 -13.60 -0.31
N LEU A 33 -4.06 -12.68 0.65
CA LEU A 33 -4.15 -12.99 2.08
C LEU A 33 -5.58 -12.94 2.60
N THR A 34 -6.48 -12.32 1.85
CA THR A 34 -7.90 -12.26 2.16
C THR A 34 -8.70 -12.24 0.86
N THR A 35 -9.90 -12.83 0.91
CA THR A 35 -10.83 -12.78 -0.22
C THR A 35 -11.81 -11.62 -0.11
N GLN A 36 -11.86 -10.97 1.05
CA GLN A 36 -12.77 -9.85 1.27
C GLN A 36 -12.19 -8.57 0.68
N MET A 37 -13.01 -7.87 -0.10
CA MET A 37 -12.66 -6.55 -0.62
C MET A 37 -13.36 -5.48 0.20
N PRO A 38 -12.67 -4.38 0.50
CA PRO A 38 -13.34 -3.24 1.13
C PRO A 38 -14.50 -2.75 0.26
N MET A 39 -15.62 -2.46 0.89
CA MET A 39 -16.81 -1.95 0.15
C MET A 39 -16.62 -0.53 -0.34
N LYS A 40 -15.73 0.23 0.28
CA LYS A 40 -15.39 1.60 -0.09
C LYS A 40 -13.97 1.67 -0.58
N LYS A 41 -13.73 2.49 -1.60
CA LYS A 41 -12.36 2.85 -1.97
C LYS A 41 -11.76 3.67 -0.85
N THR A 42 -10.67 3.19 -0.26
CA THR A 42 -10.02 3.83 0.88
C THR A 42 -8.53 4.00 0.60
N TYR A 43 -8.04 5.21 0.86
CA TYR A 43 -6.64 5.56 0.70
C TYR A 43 -6.13 6.20 1.99
N TYR A 44 -4.86 6.00 2.28
CA TYR A 44 -4.15 6.85 3.23
C TYR A 44 -3.73 8.12 2.50
N THR A 45 -3.68 9.22 3.19
CA THR A 45 -3.28 10.51 2.63
C THR A 45 -2.40 11.30 3.59
N THR A 46 -1.48 12.08 3.03
CA THR A 46 -0.74 13.08 3.80
C THR A 46 -1.60 14.33 4.05
N GLY A 47 -2.73 14.47 3.34
CA GLY A 47 -3.69 15.53 3.52
C GLY A 47 -4.68 15.23 4.65
N ILE A 48 -5.84 15.87 4.58
CA ILE A 48 -6.86 15.74 5.64
C ILE A 48 -7.76 14.52 5.42
N THR A 49 -8.22 13.94 6.52
CA THR A 49 -9.22 12.88 6.50
C THR A 49 -10.54 13.46 5.97
N ARG A 50 -11.11 12.77 4.97
CA ARG A 50 -12.38 13.19 4.37
C ARG A 50 -12.99 12.06 3.56
N GLU A 51 -14.24 12.22 3.22
CA GLU A 51 -14.94 11.31 2.33
C GLU A 51 -15.53 12.13 1.19
N LEU A 52 -15.31 11.67 -0.05
CA LEU A 52 -15.84 12.33 -1.25
C LEU A 52 -16.66 11.32 -2.04
N GLU A 53 -17.66 11.82 -2.74
CA GLU A 53 -18.37 11.03 -3.72
C GLU A 53 -17.91 11.45 -5.11
N ILE A 54 -17.32 10.51 -5.85
CA ILE A 54 -16.72 10.75 -7.16
C ILE A 54 -17.42 9.82 -8.15
N ALA A 55 -18.15 10.39 -9.10
CA ALA A 55 -18.87 9.62 -10.13
C ALA A 55 -19.72 8.48 -9.52
N GLY A 56 -20.43 8.77 -8.43
CA GLY A 56 -21.28 7.81 -7.74
C GLY A 56 -20.55 6.86 -6.81
N THR A 57 -19.22 6.95 -6.72
CA THR A 57 -18.41 6.09 -5.86
C THR A 57 -17.95 6.86 -4.62
N LYS A 58 -18.19 6.30 -3.45
CA LYS A 58 -17.67 6.89 -2.21
C LYS A 58 -16.20 6.54 -2.04
N VAL A 59 -15.37 7.56 -1.82
CA VAL A 59 -13.93 7.43 -1.65
C VAL A 59 -13.55 8.05 -0.32
N LYS A 60 -12.88 7.27 0.52
CA LYS A 60 -12.44 7.72 1.83
C LYS A 60 -10.94 7.95 1.84
N PHE A 61 -10.53 9.08 2.41
CA PHE A 61 -9.13 9.43 2.60
C PHE A 61 -8.86 9.51 4.10
N ILE A 62 -7.90 8.74 4.57
CA ILE A 62 -7.54 8.69 5.99
C ILE A 62 -6.15 9.31 6.15
N HIS A 63 -6.07 10.38 6.93
CA HIS A 63 -4.77 11.02 7.20
C HIS A 63 -3.84 10.07 7.95
N SER A 64 -2.58 10.08 7.53
CA SER A 64 -1.50 9.44 8.28
C SER A 64 -0.27 10.35 8.25
N SER A 65 0.37 10.50 9.39
CA SER A 65 1.66 11.21 9.48
C SER A 65 2.85 10.27 9.38
N ASN A 66 2.62 8.98 9.17
CA ASN A 66 3.69 7.99 9.03
C ASN A 66 4.28 8.07 7.61
N GLU A 67 5.41 8.77 7.48
CA GLU A 67 6.05 8.96 6.17
C GLU A 67 6.40 7.64 5.48
N LYS A 68 6.77 6.63 6.26
CA LYS A 68 7.17 5.33 5.70
C LYS A 68 6.01 4.58 5.05
N LEU A 69 4.78 4.90 5.42
CA LEU A 69 3.59 4.33 4.81
C LEU A 69 3.45 4.75 3.35
N PHE A 70 4.01 5.90 2.97
CA PHE A 70 3.88 6.45 1.62
C PHE A 70 5.07 6.14 0.72
N LEU A 71 6.01 5.32 1.18
CA LEU A 71 7.13 4.89 0.35
C LEU A 71 6.62 4.18 -0.90
N PHE A 72 7.14 4.60 -2.06
CA PHE A 72 6.78 4.01 -3.35
C PHE A 72 5.27 3.99 -3.64
N HIS A 73 4.54 4.99 -3.12
CA HIS A 73 3.09 5.06 -3.35
C HIS A 73 2.80 5.06 -4.86
N GLY A 74 1.71 4.41 -5.23
CA GLY A 74 1.34 4.26 -6.64
C GLY A 74 2.07 3.14 -7.36
N THR A 75 2.92 2.37 -6.69
CA THR A 75 3.66 1.25 -7.29
C THR A 75 3.36 -0.07 -6.58
N GLU A 76 3.74 -1.18 -7.19
CA GLU A 76 3.57 -2.51 -6.58
C GLU A 76 4.44 -2.66 -5.33
N VAL A 77 5.64 -2.07 -5.31
CA VAL A 77 6.48 -2.06 -4.10
C VAL A 77 5.74 -1.35 -2.97
N GLY A 78 5.08 -0.24 -3.27
CA GLY A 78 4.25 0.48 -2.30
C GLY A 78 3.10 -0.36 -1.78
N LEU A 79 2.45 -1.16 -2.65
CA LEU A 79 1.39 -2.09 -2.22
C LEU A 79 1.92 -3.10 -1.19
N ALA A 80 3.11 -3.65 -1.42
CA ALA A 80 3.73 -4.57 -0.48
C ALA A 80 3.98 -3.90 0.87
N ILE A 81 4.47 -2.66 0.86
CA ILE A 81 4.71 -1.89 2.08
C ILE A 81 3.40 -1.63 2.83
N ALA A 82 2.36 -1.21 2.12
CA ALA A 82 1.05 -0.95 2.72
C ALA A 82 0.47 -2.22 3.35
N ALA A 83 0.61 -3.37 2.68
CA ALA A 83 0.15 -4.64 3.21
C ALA A 83 0.88 -5.02 4.51
N MET A 84 2.20 -4.83 4.55
CA MET A 84 2.99 -5.13 5.75
C MET A 84 2.61 -4.23 6.93
N HIS A 85 2.39 -2.94 6.68
CA HIS A 85 1.91 -2.03 7.73
C HIS A 85 0.55 -2.45 8.27
N TYR A 86 -0.34 -2.87 7.38
CA TYR A 86 -1.69 -3.29 7.75
C TYR A 86 -1.68 -4.57 8.60
N LEU A 87 -0.88 -5.55 8.19
CA LEU A 87 -0.78 -6.83 8.91
C LEU A 87 -0.06 -6.67 10.25
N GLY A 88 0.97 -5.86 10.28
CA GLY A 88 1.75 -5.64 11.48
C GLY A 88 2.80 -6.71 11.71
N LYS A 89 3.69 -6.42 12.66
CA LYS A 89 4.86 -7.25 12.97
C LYS A 89 4.50 -8.71 13.27
N GLU A 90 3.40 -8.93 13.98
CA GLU A 90 3.02 -10.28 14.40
C GLU A 90 2.55 -11.17 13.26
N LEU A 91 1.96 -10.58 12.22
CA LEU A 91 1.40 -11.34 11.11
C LEU A 91 2.29 -11.39 9.87
N VAL A 92 3.31 -10.54 9.79
CA VAL A 92 4.27 -10.58 8.67
C VAL A 92 5.29 -11.66 8.94
N ASN A 93 4.98 -12.86 8.47
CA ASN A 93 5.82 -14.05 8.62
C ASN A 93 6.48 -14.41 7.30
N GLU A 94 7.21 -15.50 7.30
CA GLU A 94 7.92 -16.01 6.12
C GLU A 94 6.98 -16.23 4.93
N GLN A 95 5.77 -16.75 5.19
CA GLN A 95 4.80 -17.02 4.13
C GLN A 95 4.30 -15.74 3.47
N VAL A 96 4.11 -14.68 4.26
CA VAL A 96 3.73 -13.37 3.74
C VAL A 96 4.84 -12.82 2.85
N ILE A 97 6.09 -12.91 3.30
CA ILE A 97 7.24 -12.43 2.51
C ILE A 97 7.37 -13.23 1.22
N GLN A 98 7.13 -14.53 1.25
CA GLN A 98 7.14 -15.37 0.03
C GLN A 98 6.07 -14.91 -0.96
N LYS A 99 4.89 -14.57 -0.49
CA LYS A 99 3.82 -14.04 -1.34
C LYS A 99 4.20 -12.72 -1.96
N ILE A 100 4.80 -11.83 -1.18
CA ILE A 100 5.30 -10.55 -1.68
C ILE A 100 6.34 -10.80 -2.77
N LYS A 101 7.30 -11.68 -2.50
CA LYS A 101 8.36 -12.03 -3.45
C LYS A 101 7.79 -12.59 -4.75
N SER A 102 6.71 -13.36 -4.68
CA SER A 102 6.06 -13.93 -5.86
C SER A 102 5.33 -12.89 -6.71
N ARG A 103 4.91 -11.79 -6.10
CA ARG A 103 4.19 -10.70 -6.79
C ARG A 103 5.11 -9.66 -7.39
N LEU A 104 6.32 -9.54 -6.87
CA LEU A 104 7.31 -8.57 -7.33
C LEU A 104 8.34 -9.27 -8.21
N ASN A 105 8.92 -8.55 -9.16
CA ASN A 105 10.09 -9.07 -9.87
C ASN A 105 11.36 -8.86 -9.03
N GLU A 106 12.48 -9.39 -9.48
CA GLU A 106 13.75 -9.31 -8.74
C GLU A 106 14.16 -7.86 -8.46
N GLN A 107 14.02 -6.99 -9.44
CA GLN A 107 14.38 -5.59 -9.31
C GLN A 107 13.51 -4.89 -8.28
N GLN A 108 12.21 -5.15 -8.30
CA GLN A 108 11.27 -4.58 -7.34
C GLN A 108 11.56 -5.10 -5.92
N PHE A 109 11.86 -6.38 -5.78
CA PHE A 109 12.18 -6.94 -4.47
C PHE A 109 13.49 -6.36 -3.92
N GLU A 110 14.50 -6.15 -4.77
CA GLU A 110 15.72 -5.44 -4.38
C GLU A 110 15.42 -4.00 -3.94
N GLN A 111 14.54 -3.32 -4.66
CA GLN A 111 14.11 -1.97 -4.29
C GLN A 111 13.45 -1.97 -2.91
N LEU A 112 12.61 -2.96 -2.63
CA LEU A 112 11.97 -3.13 -1.33
C LEU A 112 13.01 -3.32 -0.22
N LYS A 113 13.97 -4.22 -0.43
CA LYS A 113 15.04 -4.49 0.56
C LYS A 113 15.88 -3.27 0.87
N ASN A 114 16.13 -2.43 -0.12
CA ASN A 114 17.00 -1.27 0.01
C ASN A 114 16.27 0.00 0.44
N SER A 115 14.96 -0.07 0.63
CA SER A 115 14.17 1.09 1.05
C SER A 115 14.28 1.31 2.56
N PRO A 116 14.01 2.55 3.04
CA PRO A 116 14.11 2.87 4.47
C PRO A 116 12.88 2.38 5.24
N LEU A 117 12.66 1.08 5.26
CA LEU A 117 11.56 0.45 5.97
C LEU A 117 11.71 0.58 7.50
N PRO A 118 10.62 0.48 8.26
CA PRO A 118 10.72 0.26 9.70
C PRO A 118 11.61 -0.95 10.00
N SER A 119 12.32 -0.90 11.11
CA SER A 119 13.32 -1.93 11.45
C SER A 119 12.77 -3.36 11.40
N TRP A 120 11.57 -3.57 11.91
CA TRP A 120 10.97 -4.91 11.95
C TRP A 120 10.65 -5.44 10.54
N MET A 121 10.20 -4.55 9.62
CA MET A 121 9.95 -4.92 8.23
C MET A 121 11.25 -5.26 7.53
N LYS A 122 12.27 -4.44 7.75
CA LYS A 122 13.59 -4.64 7.16
C LYS A 122 14.13 -6.02 7.53
N ARG A 123 14.04 -6.36 8.81
CA ARG A 123 14.46 -7.67 9.29
C ARG A 123 13.69 -8.80 8.64
N ALA A 124 12.36 -8.65 8.52
CA ALA A 124 11.52 -9.67 7.90
C ALA A 124 11.91 -9.92 6.44
N VAL A 125 12.07 -8.86 5.67
CA VAL A 125 12.41 -8.95 4.24
C VAL A 125 13.81 -9.52 4.04
N ILE A 126 14.79 -9.08 4.81
CA ILE A 126 16.17 -9.53 4.69
C ILE A 126 16.33 -10.98 5.18
N SER A 127 15.66 -11.33 6.28
CA SER A 127 15.70 -12.69 6.83
C SER A 127 15.24 -13.71 5.80
N GLU A 128 14.13 -13.43 5.10
CA GLU A 128 13.63 -14.29 4.04
C GLU A 128 14.66 -14.46 2.93
N ASN A 129 15.34 -13.40 2.56
CA ASN A 129 16.37 -13.44 1.51
C ASN A 129 17.56 -14.33 1.91
N ASN A 130 17.85 -14.44 3.21
CA ASN A 130 18.96 -15.23 3.71
C ASN A 130 18.67 -16.73 3.67
N TYR A 131 17.42 -17.12 3.54
CA TYR A 131 17.00 -18.53 3.47
C TYR A 131 16.73 -19.00 2.05
N ALA A 132 16.88 -18.13 1.08
CA ALA A 132 16.59 -18.44 -0.33
C ALA A 132 17.69 -19.28 -0.98
#